data_e81dd54a2a30a7c749617459dbba6c3e
#
_entry.id   e81dd54a2a30a7c749617459dbba6c3e
#
_cell.length_a   1.000
_cell.length_b   1.000
_cell.length_c   1.000
_cell.angle_alpha   90.00
_cell.angle_beta   90.00
_cell.angle_gamma   90.00
#
_symmetry.space_group_name_H-M   'P 1'
#
loop_
_entity.id
_entity.type
_entity.pdbx_description
1 polymer ?
#
loop_
_entity_poly.entity_id
_entity_poly.type
_entity_poly.pdbx_seq_one_letter_code
_entity_poly.pdbx_strand_id
1 'polypeptide(L)'
;MYNPPMQRIPWSTIALGSLLLISGRTMGGKDVQSPQTEKSKAPVKTEQRGRILGIGGVFFKSANRDQMREWYAKHLGLADKGQGAMLPWREHDDPQKEQLTVWSVFSASTDYFAPNQPFMINYIVDDMDALLDRLKQEGVKIDPKRMDESYGRFAWIYDLDGNKIELWQPLPAKP
;
A
#
# COMPACT_ATOMS: atom_id res chain seq x y z
N MET A 1 -5.39 27.08 -21.48
CA MET A 1 -6.18 26.68 -20.31
C MET A 1 -7.27 25.72 -20.80
N TYR A 2 -7.06 24.43 -20.64
CA TYR A 2 -8.07 23.42 -20.98
C TYR A 2 -8.36 22.62 -19.70
N ASN A 3 -9.58 22.73 -19.19
CA ASN A 3 -10.04 22.08 -17.97
C ASN A 3 -11.10 21.05 -18.40
N PRO A 4 -10.78 19.73 -18.43
CA PRO A 4 -11.78 18.73 -18.75
C PRO A 4 -12.72 18.50 -17.55
N PRO A 5 -14.02 18.27 -17.76
CA PRO A 5 -14.98 18.06 -16.68
C PRO A 5 -14.78 16.70 -16.03
N MET A 6 -14.79 16.69 -14.69
CA MET A 6 -14.85 15.47 -13.88
C MET A 6 -16.12 14.68 -14.19
N GLN A 7 -16.00 13.49 -14.75
CA GLN A 7 -17.11 12.55 -14.87
C GLN A 7 -17.38 11.90 -13.49
N ARG A 8 -18.55 12.16 -12.95
CA ARG A 8 -19.07 11.48 -11.78
C ARG A 8 -19.56 10.09 -12.19
N ILE A 9 -19.01 9.03 -11.59
CA ILE A 9 -19.49 7.66 -11.74
C ILE A 9 -20.74 7.52 -10.86
N PRO A 10 -21.93 7.15 -11.42
CA PRO A 10 -23.13 6.95 -10.60
C PRO A 10 -23.10 5.58 -9.93
N TRP A 11 -23.26 5.58 -8.63
CA TRP A 11 -23.52 4.41 -7.80
C TRP A 11 -25.03 4.18 -7.78
N SER A 12 -25.56 3.32 -8.62
CA SER A 12 -26.88 2.68 -8.39
C SER A 12 -27.14 1.61 -9.44
N THR A 13 -27.26 0.37 -9.02
CA THR A 13 -28.42 -0.48 -9.39
C THR A 13 -28.42 -1.71 -8.48
N ILE A 14 -29.19 -1.62 -7.40
CA ILE A 14 -29.67 -2.80 -6.65
C ILE A 14 -30.96 -3.23 -7.35
N ALA A 15 -30.93 -4.36 -8.02
CA ALA A 15 -32.15 -4.99 -8.57
C ALA A 15 -32.86 -5.79 -7.49
N LEU A 16 -34.08 -5.35 -7.15
CA LEU A 16 -35.04 -6.12 -6.39
C LEU A 16 -35.60 -7.26 -7.27
N GLY A 17 -35.32 -8.48 -6.91
CA GLY A 17 -35.98 -9.68 -7.50
C GLY A 17 -37.29 -10.00 -6.79
N SER A 18 -38.33 -10.12 -7.57
CA SER A 18 -39.74 -10.33 -7.19
C SER A 18 -40.01 -11.67 -6.52
N LEU A 19 -40.84 -11.61 -5.47
CA LEU A 19 -41.43 -12.72 -4.72
C LEU A 19 -42.61 -13.28 -5.51
N LEU A 20 -42.55 -14.55 -5.93
CA LEU A 20 -43.71 -15.29 -6.45
C LEU A 20 -44.23 -16.21 -5.35
N LEU A 21 -45.46 -15.93 -4.87
CA LEU A 21 -46.25 -16.77 -4.03
C LEU A 21 -46.95 -17.84 -4.91
N ILE A 22 -46.71 -19.12 -4.64
CA ILE A 22 -47.57 -20.21 -5.13
C ILE A 22 -48.10 -20.98 -3.92
N SER A 23 -49.40 -20.95 -3.84
CA SER A 23 -50.26 -21.62 -2.86
C SER A 23 -50.50 -23.09 -3.25
N GLY A 24 -50.42 -24.00 -2.26
CA GLY A 24 -51.31 -25.14 -2.19
C GLY A 24 -50.79 -26.53 -2.52
N ARG A 25 -50.61 -27.41 -1.59
CA ARG A 25 -51.41 -28.62 -1.36
C ARG A 25 -50.70 -29.66 -0.49
N THR A 26 -51.32 -29.99 0.61
CA THR A 26 -50.99 -31.10 1.52
C THR A 26 -51.22 -32.46 0.85
N MET A 27 -50.27 -33.40 1.01
CA MET A 27 -50.52 -34.87 1.09
C MET A 27 -49.26 -35.60 1.59
N GLY A 28 -49.45 -36.42 2.65
CA GLY A 28 -48.85 -37.73 2.82
C GLY A 28 -47.40 -37.82 3.27
N GLY A 29 -47.19 -38.19 4.54
CA GLY A 29 -45.91 -38.46 5.16
C GLY A 29 -45.10 -39.57 4.50
N LYS A 30 -43.81 -39.38 4.53
CA LYS A 30 -42.74 -40.42 4.66
C LYS A 30 -41.54 -39.72 5.23
N ASP A 31 -40.98 -40.32 6.27
CA ASP A 31 -39.74 -39.86 6.88
C ASP A 31 -38.63 -39.69 5.84
N VAL A 32 -38.34 -38.46 5.49
CA VAL A 32 -37.17 -38.11 4.68
C VAL A 32 -36.13 -37.51 5.62
N GLN A 33 -35.12 -38.31 5.88
CA GLN A 33 -33.89 -37.96 6.51
C GLN A 33 -33.32 -36.67 5.87
N SER A 34 -33.21 -35.60 6.64
CA SER A 34 -32.66 -34.31 6.19
C SER A 34 -31.24 -34.50 5.71
N PRO A 35 -30.89 -34.03 4.52
CA PRO A 35 -29.49 -33.98 4.12
C PRO A 35 -28.75 -33.02 5.06
N GLN A 36 -27.75 -33.53 5.76
CA GLN A 36 -26.80 -32.68 6.48
C GLN A 36 -26.15 -31.77 5.44
N THR A 37 -26.45 -30.50 5.55
CA THR A 37 -25.80 -29.44 4.77
C THR A 37 -24.34 -29.39 5.23
N GLU A 38 -23.49 -30.06 4.48
CA GLU A 38 -22.05 -29.91 4.58
C GLU A 38 -21.75 -28.43 4.40
N LYS A 39 -21.42 -27.74 5.50
CA LYS A 39 -20.92 -26.37 5.44
C LYS A 39 -19.67 -26.39 4.59
N SER A 40 -19.82 -26.07 3.32
CA SER A 40 -18.72 -25.76 2.43
C SER A 40 -17.81 -24.73 3.14
N LYS A 41 -16.66 -25.18 3.62
CA LYS A 41 -15.62 -24.30 4.10
C LYS A 41 -15.23 -23.43 2.91
N ALA A 42 -15.61 -22.15 2.95
CA ALA A 42 -15.13 -21.19 1.98
C ALA A 42 -13.60 -21.34 1.87
N PRO A 43 -13.02 -21.31 0.65
CA PRO A 43 -11.58 -21.44 0.49
C PRO A 43 -10.92 -20.35 1.33
N VAL A 44 -10.06 -20.76 2.26
CA VAL A 44 -9.18 -19.84 2.99
C VAL A 44 -8.34 -19.17 1.91
N LYS A 45 -8.66 -17.91 1.61
CA LYS A 45 -7.89 -17.09 0.70
C LYS A 45 -6.50 -16.96 1.36
N THR A 46 -5.55 -17.75 0.89
CA THR A 46 -4.17 -17.63 1.34
C THR A 46 -3.74 -16.21 0.96
N GLU A 47 -3.65 -15.35 1.96
CA GLU A 47 -3.28 -13.96 1.75
C GLU A 47 -1.87 -13.93 1.17
N GLN A 48 -1.74 -13.37 -0.02
CA GLN A 48 -0.44 -13.28 -0.70
C GLN A 48 0.47 -12.40 0.15
N ARG A 49 1.55 -12.96 0.69
CA ARG A 49 2.59 -12.22 1.42
C ARG A 49 3.45 -11.40 0.45
N GLY A 50 4.09 -10.38 0.94
CA GLY A 50 4.90 -9.48 0.12
C GLY A 50 4.03 -8.49 -0.67
N ARG A 51 3.05 -7.87 -0.01
CA ARG A 51 2.17 -6.84 -0.57
C ARG A 51 2.71 -5.46 -0.24
N ILE A 52 2.42 -4.51 -1.12
CA ILE A 52 2.55 -3.09 -0.82
C ILE A 52 1.34 -2.68 0.02
N LEU A 53 1.59 -2.07 1.18
CA LEU A 53 0.57 -1.59 2.10
C LEU A 53 0.23 -0.11 1.89
N GLY A 54 1.22 0.68 1.44
CA GLY A 54 1.05 2.10 1.21
C GLY A 54 2.37 2.81 0.91
N ILE A 55 2.31 4.14 0.87
CA ILE A 55 3.49 4.98 0.66
C ILE A 55 4.15 5.25 2.02
N GLY A 56 5.36 4.75 2.21
CA GLY A 56 6.17 4.96 3.40
C GLY A 56 7.03 6.23 3.34
N GLY A 57 7.31 6.73 2.13
CA GLY A 57 8.07 7.96 1.98
C GLY A 57 7.97 8.59 0.60
N VAL A 58 8.07 9.91 0.58
CA VAL A 58 8.22 10.74 -0.62
C VAL A 58 9.48 11.56 -0.44
N PHE A 59 10.49 11.28 -1.24
CA PHE A 59 11.81 11.91 -1.18
C PHE A 59 12.09 12.63 -2.48
N PHE A 60 12.60 13.86 -2.41
CA PHE A 60 12.96 14.61 -3.60
C PHE A 60 14.20 15.45 -3.38
N LYS A 61 14.86 15.80 -4.48
CA LYS A 61 16.09 16.59 -4.49
C LYS A 61 15.79 18.08 -4.56
N SER A 62 16.61 18.88 -3.87
CA SER A 62 16.62 20.32 -4.01
C SER A 62 18.03 20.86 -3.97
N ALA A 63 18.32 21.81 -4.84
CA ALA A 63 19.57 22.58 -4.80
C ALA A 63 19.65 23.46 -3.54
N ASN A 64 18.50 23.91 -3.04
CA ASN A 64 18.35 24.76 -1.85
C ASN A 64 17.57 24.01 -0.77
N ARG A 65 18.11 22.88 -0.32
CA ARG A 65 17.45 21.95 0.60
C ARG A 65 16.83 22.64 1.81
N ASP A 66 17.58 23.48 2.51
CA ASP A 66 17.12 24.08 3.77
C ASP A 66 16.01 25.11 3.53
N GLN A 67 16.17 25.97 2.52
CA GLN A 67 15.09 26.90 2.12
C GLN A 67 13.82 26.17 1.68
N MET A 68 13.97 25.04 0.99
CA MET A 68 12.82 24.21 0.59
C MET A 68 12.10 23.63 1.82
N ARG A 69 12.85 23.12 2.80
CA ARG A 69 12.27 22.62 4.06
C ARG A 69 11.56 23.72 4.84
N GLU A 70 12.15 24.89 4.94
CA GLU A 70 11.53 26.06 5.58
C GLU A 70 10.25 26.48 4.86
N TRP A 71 10.26 26.49 3.52
CA TRP A 71 9.07 26.83 2.73
C TRP A 71 7.91 25.87 3.01
N TYR A 72 8.17 24.57 2.99
CA TYR A 72 7.16 23.54 3.26
C TYR A 72 6.67 23.59 4.72
N ALA A 73 7.55 23.81 5.66
CA ALA A 73 7.18 24.01 7.07
C ALA A 73 6.25 25.21 7.25
N LYS A 74 6.62 26.35 6.64
CA LYS A 74 5.89 27.61 6.75
C LYS A 74 4.52 27.57 6.07
N HIS A 75 4.46 27.03 4.85
CA HIS A 75 3.27 27.16 4.00
C HIS A 75 2.35 25.95 4.06
N LEU A 76 2.88 24.74 4.36
CA LEU A 76 2.13 23.50 4.37
C LEU A 76 2.15 22.77 5.73
N GLY A 77 2.85 23.32 6.72
CA GLY A 77 2.96 22.69 8.03
C GLY A 77 3.83 21.44 8.07
N LEU A 78 4.57 21.15 7.00
CA LEU A 78 5.46 19.98 6.92
C LEU A 78 6.80 20.28 7.58
N ALA A 79 6.81 20.32 8.91
CA ALA A 79 8.00 20.61 9.69
C ALA A 79 8.91 19.38 9.79
N ASP A 80 10.10 19.47 9.17
CA ASP A 80 11.13 18.44 9.25
C ASP A 80 11.96 18.64 10.53
N LYS A 81 11.90 17.66 11.42
CA LYS A 81 12.64 17.64 12.69
C LYS A 81 14.01 16.91 12.58
N GLY A 82 14.56 16.81 11.38
CA GLY A 82 15.85 16.18 11.11
C GLY A 82 15.78 14.83 10.38
N GLN A 83 14.61 14.20 10.40
CA GLN A 83 14.33 12.91 9.73
C GLN A 83 13.21 12.99 8.68
N GLY A 84 12.83 14.20 8.30
CA GLY A 84 11.66 14.47 7.47
C GLY A 84 10.42 14.85 8.28
N ALA A 85 9.38 15.30 7.60
CA ALA A 85 8.06 15.49 8.20
C ALA A 85 7.32 14.13 8.22
N MET A 86 6.73 13.80 9.36
CA MET A 86 6.02 12.54 9.57
C MET A 86 4.52 12.76 9.38
N LEU A 87 3.91 12.01 8.45
CA LEU A 87 2.49 12.05 8.14
C LEU A 87 1.85 10.73 8.56
N PRO A 88 1.23 10.65 9.75
CA PRO A 88 0.61 9.41 10.22
C PRO A 88 -0.69 9.12 9.46
N TRP A 89 -0.94 7.86 9.19
CA TRP A 89 -2.19 7.36 8.61
C TRP A 89 -2.51 5.96 9.13
N ARG A 90 -3.70 5.43 8.84
CA ARG A 90 -4.13 4.09 9.28
C ARG A 90 -4.39 3.20 8.10
N GLU A 91 -4.06 1.92 8.24
CA GLU A 91 -4.34 0.94 7.20
C GLU A 91 -5.87 0.83 6.99
N HIS A 92 -6.28 0.71 5.72
CA HIS A 92 -7.70 0.59 5.36
C HIS A 92 -8.31 -0.71 5.92
N ASP A 93 -7.58 -1.82 5.80
CA ASP A 93 -8.05 -3.16 6.18
C ASP A 93 -7.88 -3.44 7.68
N ASP A 94 -7.01 -2.67 8.36
CA ASP A 94 -6.79 -2.72 9.80
C ASP A 94 -6.63 -1.30 10.38
N PRO A 95 -7.73 -0.60 10.68
CA PRO A 95 -7.68 0.78 11.18
C PRO A 95 -7.01 0.94 12.57
N GLN A 96 -6.70 -0.13 13.27
CA GLN A 96 -5.94 -0.06 14.51
C GLN A 96 -4.44 0.05 14.26
N LYS A 97 -4.00 -0.29 13.07
CA LYS A 97 -2.59 -0.25 12.68
C LYS A 97 -2.23 1.10 12.09
N GLU A 98 -1.39 1.83 12.80
CA GLU A 98 -0.85 3.11 12.38
C GLU A 98 0.40 2.92 11.54
N GLN A 99 0.49 3.70 10.47
CA GLN A 99 1.61 3.76 9.55
C GLN A 99 2.07 5.21 9.40
N LEU A 100 3.24 5.41 8.83
CA LEU A 100 3.83 6.72 8.59
C LEU A 100 4.23 6.87 7.13
N THR A 101 3.99 8.06 6.57
CA THR A 101 4.65 8.52 5.35
C THR A 101 5.67 9.59 5.72
N VAL A 102 6.94 9.35 5.39
CA VAL A 102 8.03 10.29 5.60
C VAL A 102 8.16 11.21 4.39
N TRP A 103 7.94 12.50 4.56
CA TRP A 103 8.23 13.50 3.54
C TRP A 103 9.62 14.10 3.80
N SER A 104 10.53 14.02 2.83
CA SER A 104 11.90 14.50 3.04
C SER A 104 12.52 15.13 1.79
N VAL A 105 13.28 16.22 2.02
CA VAL A 105 14.07 16.91 0.99
C VAL A 105 15.53 16.49 1.13
N PHE A 106 16.08 15.95 0.05
CA PHE A 106 17.49 15.59 -0.07
C PHE A 106 18.27 16.71 -0.78
N SER A 107 19.57 16.75 -0.54
CA SER A 107 20.48 17.59 -1.35
C SER A 107 20.41 17.16 -2.82
N ALA A 108 20.54 18.11 -3.75
CA ALA A 108 20.67 17.79 -5.17
C ALA A 108 21.89 16.90 -5.47
N SER A 109 22.92 16.95 -4.62
CA SER A 109 24.14 16.13 -4.73
C SER A 109 24.03 14.75 -4.08
N THR A 110 22.88 14.37 -3.55
CA THR A 110 22.73 13.04 -2.93
C THR A 110 22.94 11.92 -3.94
N ASP A 111 23.61 10.86 -3.52
CA ASP A 111 23.78 9.59 -4.23
C ASP A 111 22.78 8.50 -3.80
N TYR A 112 21.86 8.84 -2.90
CA TYR A 112 20.87 7.92 -2.37
C TYR A 112 19.96 7.34 -3.46
N PHE A 113 19.65 8.14 -4.48
CA PHE A 113 18.99 7.73 -5.71
C PHE A 113 19.60 8.41 -6.94
N ALA A 114 19.33 7.88 -8.15
CA ALA A 114 20.05 8.26 -9.36
C ALA A 114 20.15 9.79 -9.59
N PRO A 115 21.24 10.29 -10.15
CA PRO A 115 21.44 11.74 -10.34
C PRO A 115 20.33 12.42 -11.15
N ASN A 116 19.80 11.74 -12.16
CA ASN A 116 18.74 12.20 -13.06
C ASN A 116 17.32 11.93 -12.51
N GLN A 117 17.21 11.28 -11.36
CA GLN A 117 15.93 11.00 -10.71
C GLN A 117 15.63 12.12 -9.71
N PRO A 118 14.63 12.98 -9.94
CA PRO A 118 14.34 14.13 -9.07
C PRO A 118 13.64 13.75 -7.78
N PHE A 119 12.96 12.59 -7.74
CA PHE A 119 12.25 12.08 -6.56
C PHE A 119 12.36 10.56 -6.48
N MET A 120 12.17 10.01 -5.29
CA MET A 120 12.05 8.57 -5.06
C MET A 120 10.86 8.30 -4.14
N ILE A 121 10.11 7.26 -4.46
CA ILE A 121 9.03 6.75 -3.61
C ILE A 121 9.56 5.59 -2.78
N ASN A 122 9.20 5.60 -1.49
CA ASN A 122 9.34 4.46 -0.59
C ASN A 122 7.96 3.81 -0.41
N TYR A 123 7.89 2.50 -0.54
CA TYR A 123 6.67 1.73 -0.30
C TYR A 123 6.81 0.88 0.95
N ILE A 124 5.80 0.91 1.81
CA ILE A 124 5.68 -0.01 2.95
C ILE A 124 5.25 -1.38 2.44
N VAL A 125 5.93 -2.42 2.92
CA VAL A 125 5.66 -3.81 2.57
C VAL A 125 5.40 -4.65 3.83
N ASP A 126 4.53 -5.64 3.72
CA ASP A 126 4.20 -6.55 4.84
C ASP A 126 5.25 -7.65 5.03
N ASP A 127 5.89 -8.10 3.96
CA ASP A 127 6.91 -9.16 3.96
C ASP A 127 7.96 -8.92 2.88
N MET A 128 9.11 -8.39 3.28
CA MET A 128 10.20 -8.03 2.37
C MET A 128 10.75 -9.25 1.63
N ASP A 129 10.97 -10.36 2.33
CA ASP A 129 11.59 -11.53 1.73
C ASP A 129 10.66 -12.18 0.69
N ALA A 130 9.39 -12.36 1.03
CA ALA A 130 8.38 -12.87 0.09
C ALA A 130 8.21 -11.98 -1.14
N LEU A 131 8.26 -10.66 -0.98
CA LEU A 131 8.20 -9.72 -2.09
C LEU A 131 9.43 -9.84 -2.99
N LEU A 132 10.62 -9.80 -2.43
CA LEU A 132 11.88 -9.86 -3.20
C LEU A 132 12.04 -11.19 -3.94
N ASP A 133 11.65 -12.32 -3.32
CA ASP A 133 11.68 -13.62 -3.97
C ASP A 133 10.76 -13.67 -5.19
N ARG A 134 9.56 -13.12 -5.08
CA ARG A 134 8.62 -13.00 -6.20
C ARG A 134 9.19 -12.10 -7.31
N LEU A 135 9.62 -10.90 -6.96
CA LEU A 135 10.18 -9.95 -7.93
C LEU A 135 11.39 -10.49 -8.67
N LYS A 136 12.22 -11.28 -7.99
CA LYS A 136 13.36 -11.99 -8.61
C LYS A 136 12.90 -13.03 -9.64
N GLN A 137 11.86 -13.81 -9.31
CA GLN A 137 11.28 -14.78 -10.25
C GLN A 137 10.64 -14.10 -11.46
N GLU A 138 10.07 -12.90 -11.26
CA GLU A 138 9.47 -12.07 -12.31
C GLU A 138 10.52 -11.30 -13.14
N GLY A 139 11.82 -11.41 -12.80
CA GLY A 139 12.91 -10.75 -13.53
C GLY A 139 13.05 -9.25 -13.25
N VAL A 140 12.46 -8.75 -12.17
CA VAL A 140 12.61 -7.36 -11.75
C VAL A 140 14.05 -7.12 -11.28
N LYS A 141 14.65 -6.01 -11.71
CA LYS A 141 15.99 -5.59 -11.27
C LYS A 141 15.95 -5.18 -9.80
N ILE A 142 16.66 -5.93 -8.96
CA ILE A 142 16.83 -5.67 -7.53
C ILE A 142 18.23 -5.10 -7.29
N ASP A 143 18.35 -4.04 -6.49
CA ASP A 143 19.63 -3.50 -6.05
C ASP A 143 20.31 -4.51 -5.10
N PRO A 144 21.62 -4.78 -5.24
CA PRO A 144 22.32 -5.69 -4.34
C PRO A 144 22.42 -5.16 -2.90
N LYS A 145 22.23 -3.84 -2.70
CA LYS A 145 22.25 -3.23 -1.37
C LYS A 145 20.98 -3.58 -0.62
N ARG A 146 21.14 -3.94 0.66
CA ARG A 146 20.09 -4.14 1.63
C ARG A 146 20.50 -3.47 2.94
N MET A 147 19.54 -2.96 3.69
CA MET A 147 19.77 -2.40 5.03
C MET A 147 18.75 -2.99 6.00
N ASP A 148 19.25 -3.46 7.16
CA ASP A 148 18.44 -3.94 8.27
C ASP A 148 18.74 -3.06 9.48
N GLU A 149 17.79 -2.18 9.82
CA GLU A 149 17.88 -1.23 10.90
C GLU A 149 16.94 -1.61 12.06
N SER A 150 17.13 -1.01 13.23
CA SER A 150 16.29 -1.31 14.41
C SER A 150 14.81 -0.99 14.21
N TYR A 151 14.47 -0.14 13.26
CA TYR A 151 13.12 0.34 12.95
C TYR A 151 12.55 -0.20 11.64
N GLY A 152 13.33 -0.96 10.88
CA GLY A 152 12.85 -1.53 9.62
C GLY A 152 13.94 -2.14 8.76
N ARG A 153 13.48 -2.90 7.76
CA ARG A 153 14.28 -3.53 6.73
C ARG A 153 14.06 -2.79 5.43
N PHE A 154 15.14 -2.53 4.67
CA PHE A 154 15.10 -1.76 3.44
C PHE A 154 15.74 -2.52 2.29
N ALA A 155 15.14 -2.43 1.12
CA ALA A 155 15.67 -2.92 -0.14
C ALA A 155 15.31 -1.94 -1.26
N TRP A 156 15.99 -2.04 -2.39
CA TRP A 156 15.73 -1.18 -3.55
C TRP A 156 15.52 -2.02 -4.79
N ILE A 157 14.61 -1.57 -5.62
CA ILE A 157 14.30 -2.16 -6.94
C ILE A 157 14.32 -1.05 -7.99
N TYR A 158 14.24 -1.44 -9.25
CA TYR A 158 14.18 -0.50 -10.36
C TYR A 158 12.97 -0.81 -11.23
N ASP A 159 12.22 0.22 -11.61
CA ASP A 159 11.13 0.10 -12.56
C ASP A 159 11.64 -0.04 -14.01
N LEU A 160 10.71 -0.08 -14.98
CA LEU A 160 11.04 -0.26 -16.40
C LEU A 160 11.86 0.91 -16.96
N ASP A 161 11.69 2.13 -16.42
CA ASP A 161 12.44 3.32 -16.82
C ASP A 161 13.76 3.48 -16.05
N GLY A 162 14.05 2.55 -15.14
CA GLY A 162 15.25 2.57 -14.31
C GLY A 162 15.16 3.48 -13.09
N ASN A 163 13.97 3.95 -12.72
CA ASN A 163 13.80 4.71 -11.49
C ASN A 163 14.01 3.80 -10.29
N LYS A 164 14.84 4.26 -9.35
CA LYS A 164 15.06 3.56 -8.09
C LYS A 164 13.87 3.75 -7.16
N ILE A 165 13.35 2.64 -6.65
CA ILE A 165 12.24 2.58 -5.71
C ILE A 165 12.77 1.96 -4.42
N GLU A 166 12.40 2.53 -3.28
CA GLU A 166 12.72 1.98 -1.97
C GLU A 166 11.55 1.16 -1.43
N LEU A 167 11.84 0.00 -0.90
CA LEU A 167 10.92 -0.86 -0.18
C LEU A 167 11.27 -0.80 1.30
N TRP A 168 10.28 -0.65 2.16
CA TRP A 168 10.45 -0.60 3.61
C TRP A 168 9.47 -1.54 4.31
N GLN A 169 10.02 -2.48 5.06
CA GLN A 169 9.25 -3.30 6.00
C GLN A 169 9.48 -2.76 7.41
N PRO A 170 8.53 -2.01 8.01
CA PRO A 170 8.65 -1.55 9.39
C PRO A 170 8.77 -2.74 10.34
N LEU A 171 9.62 -2.61 11.35
CA LEU A 171 9.66 -3.54 12.48
C LEU A 171 8.76 -3.04 13.60
N PRO A 172 8.14 -3.95 14.38
CA PRO A 172 7.41 -3.55 15.57
C PRO A 172 8.31 -2.72 16.50
N ALA A 173 7.75 -1.64 17.08
CA ALA A 173 8.47 -0.90 18.12
C ALA A 173 8.87 -1.89 19.22
N LYS A 174 10.14 -1.87 19.62
CA LYS A 174 10.55 -2.67 20.80
C LYS A 174 9.81 -2.12 22.01
N PRO A 175 9.26 -3.02 22.85
CA PRO A 175 8.56 -2.62 24.08
C PRO A 175 9.50 -1.90 25.07
#